data_e467971d69e932f7900d14f04d17b1d0
#
_entry.id   e467971d69e932f7900d14f04d17b1d0
#
_cell.length_a   1.000
_cell.length_b   1.000
_cell.length_c   1.000
_cell.angle_alpha   90.00
_cell.angle_beta   90.00
_cell.angle_gamma   90.00
#
_symmetry.space_group_name_H-M   'P 1'
#
loop_
_entity.id
_entity.type
_entity.pdbx_description
1 polymer ?
#
loop_
_entity_poly.entity_id
_entity_poly.type
_entity_poly.pdbx_seq_one_letter_code
_entity_poly.pdbx_strand_id
1 'polypeptide(L)'
;MNKLVKLPLFLGAVGCICGGVLAAVNFVTEPVIAANEEKKANAAFYEHFSNFSKKNVATVKDELASAGITQKFYCFDESLTFIGTVYECSVVGYAGKSTPIRFTVSFANGAPNHYVELSNGESAQGKKFMDWLKEDVNGNRLSNLEEGKTVSGSSISYKAVDGAVKACSADYLAELENVPTFVENE
;
A
#
# COMPACT_ATOMS: atom_id res chain seq x y z
N MET A 1 -5.59 -62.77 15.36
CA MET A 1 -4.74 -61.63 15.06
C MET A 1 -4.02 -61.23 16.35
N ASN A 2 -2.67 -61.29 16.38
CA ASN A 2 -1.86 -61.04 17.58
C ASN A 2 -2.08 -59.57 18.05
N LYS A 3 -2.18 -59.41 19.39
CA LYS A 3 -2.34 -58.05 20.02
C LYS A 3 -1.23 -57.10 19.59
N LEU A 4 -0.03 -57.61 19.30
CA LEU A 4 1.12 -56.83 18.81
C LEU A 4 0.92 -56.19 17.40
N VAL A 5 0.01 -56.70 16.58
CA VAL A 5 -0.25 -56.18 15.24
C VAL A 5 -1.47 -55.26 15.23
N LYS A 6 -2.41 -55.47 16.16
CA LYS A 6 -3.64 -54.63 16.23
C LYS A 6 -3.37 -53.21 16.63
N LEU A 7 -2.44 -52.97 17.56
CA LEU A 7 -2.17 -51.64 18.10
C LEU A 7 -1.54 -50.70 17.06
N PRO A 8 -0.45 -51.08 16.35
CA PRO A 8 0.12 -50.21 15.31
C PRO A 8 -0.83 -50.05 14.10
N LEU A 9 -1.66 -51.05 13.75
CA LEU A 9 -2.65 -50.92 12.67
C LEU A 9 -3.74 -49.89 13.06
N PHE A 10 -4.23 -49.93 14.29
CA PHE A 10 -5.20 -48.97 14.77
C PHE A 10 -4.63 -47.55 14.80
N LEU A 11 -3.38 -47.40 15.29
CA LEU A 11 -2.72 -46.10 15.37
C LEU A 11 -2.48 -45.52 13.95
N GLY A 12 -2.09 -46.37 13.01
CA GLY A 12 -1.95 -46.00 11.58
C GLY A 12 -3.25 -45.54 10.96
N ALA A 13 -4.35 -46.28 11.22
CA ALA A 13 -5.67 -45.92 10.70
C ALA A 13 -6.16 -44.56 11.27
N VAL A 14 -5.97 -44.30 12.58
CA VAL A 14 -6.31 -43.02 13.20
C VAL A 14 -5.44 -41.90 12.61
N GLY A 15 -4.15 -42.13 12.43
CA GLY A 15 -3.24 -41.17 11.80
C GLY A 15 -3.64 -40.78 10.37
N CYS A 16 -4.03 -41.79 9.58
CA CYS A 16 -4.54 -41.54 8.20
C CYS A 16 -5.84 -40.76 8.18
N ILE A 17 -6.77 -41.06 9.10
CA ILE A 17 -8.05 -40.33 9.21
C ILE A 17 -7.79 -38.88 9.64
N CYS A 18 -7.00 -38.65 10.67
CA CYS A 18 -6.70 -37.30 11.17
C CYS A 18 -5.92 -36.50 10.12
N GLY A 19 -4.90 -37.09 9.49
CA GLY A 19 -4.14 -36.46 8.41
C GLY A 19 -4.99 -36.12 7.19
N GLY A 20 -5.88 -37.03 6.80
CA GLY A 20 -6.83 -36.83 5.71
C GLY A 20 -7.81 -35.69 5.97
N VAL A 21 -8.37 -35.62 7.19
CA VAL A 21 -9.27 -34.52 7.59
C VAL A 21 -8.52 -33.17 7.58
N LEU A 22 -7.31 -33.11 8.14
CA LEU A 22 -6.50 -31.89 8.13
C LEU A 22 -6.15 -31.45 6.71
N ALA A 23 -5.76 -32.38 5.82
CA ALA A 23 -5.48 -32.08 4.43
C ALA A 23 -6.73 -31.55 3.69
N ALA A 24 -7.89 -32.17 3.91
CA ALA A 24 -9.14 -31.73 3.31
C ALA A 24 -9.56 -30.33 3.79
N VAL A 25 -9.43 -30.05 5.08
CA VAL A 25 -9.70 -28.72 5.65
C VAL A 25 -8.75 -27.69 5.05
N ASN A 26 -7.44 -27.99 4.99
CA ASN A 26 -6.46 -27.07 4.40
C ASN A 26 -6.78 -26.78 2.93
N PHE A 27 -7.11 -27.79 2.14
CA PHE A 27 -7.46 -27.63 0.72
C PHE A 27 -8.67 -26.71 0.50
N VAL A 28 -9.67 -26.74 1.39
CA VAL A 28 -10.86 -25.88 1.30
C VAL A 28 -10.58 -24.47 1.84
N THR A 29 -9.73 -24.35 2.86
CA THR A 29 -9.48 -23.06 3.52
C THR A 29 -8.39 -22.25 2.85
N GLU A 30 -7.41 -22.88 2.20
CA GLU A 30 -6.30 -22.22 1.53
C GLU A 30 -6.74 -21.13 0.52
N PRO A 31 -7.67 -21.39 -0.43
CA PRO A 31 -8.13 -20.36 -1.35
C PRO A 31 -8.89 -19.22 -0.66
N VAL A 32 -9.59 -19.50 0.45
CA VAL A 32 -10.30 -18.49 1.23
C VAL A 32 -9.32 -17.61 1.98
N ILE A 33 -8.26 -18.19 2.54
CA ILE A 33 -7.20 -17.45 3.22
C ILE A 33 -6.49 -16.55 2.22
N ALA A 34 -6.06 -17.09 1.06
CA ALA A 34 -5.41 -16.33 0.00
C ALA A 34 -6.28 -15.15 -0.48
N ALA A 35 -7.56 -15.37 -0.73
CA ALA A 35 -8.50 -14.31 -1.12
C ALA A 35 -8.69 -13.24 -0.03
N ASN A 36 -8.68 -13.62 1.24
CA ASN A 36 -8.78 -12.66 2.35
C ASN A 36 -7.46 -11.89 2.56
N GLU A 37 -6.31 -12.50 2.36
CA GLU A 37 -5.01 -11.83 2.38
C GLU A 37 -4.89 -10.84 1.23
N GLU A 38 -5.30 -11.22 0.03
CA GLU A 38 -5.36 -10.33 -1.13
C GLU A 38 -6.30 -9.13 -0.87
N LYS A 39 -7.50 -9.37 -0.34
CA LYS A 39 -8.43 -8.30 0.05
C LYS A 39 -7.82 -7.35 1.08
N LYS A 40 -7.11 -7.88 2.09
CA LYS A 40 -6.43 -7.06 3.09
C LYS A 40 -5.28 -6.25 2.48
N ALA A 41 -4.46 -6.88 1.62
CA ALA A 41 -3.37 -6.21 0.92
C ALA A 41 -3.87 -5.12 -0.03
N ASN A 42 -5.06 -5.32 -0.62
CA ASN A 42 -5.67 -4.36 -1.53
C ASN A 42 -6.59 -3.34 -0.83
N ALA A 43 -6.91 -3.52 0.45
CA ALA A 43 -7.81 -2.62 1.19
C ALA A 43 -7.40 -1.15 1.10
N ALA A 44 -6.09 -0.86 1.21
CA ALA A 44 -5.57 0.49 1.07
C ALA A 44 -5.81 1.07 -0.34
N PHE A 45 -5.81 0.23 -1.38
CA PHE A 45 -6.05 0.69 -2.76
C PHE A 45 -7.53 1.06 -2.99
N TYR A 46 -8.46 0.39 -2.32
CA TYR A 46 -9.89 0.76 -2.36
C TYR A 46 -10.17 2.09 -1.65
N GLU A 47 -9.34 2.49 -0.69
CA GLU A 47 -9.41 3.83 -0.11
C GLU A 47 -8.97 4.91 -1.12
N HIS A 48 -8.02 4.58 -2.00
CA HIS A 48 -7.55 5.48 -3.05
C HIS A 48 -8.50 5.53 -4.25
N PHE A 49 -9.05 4.38 -4.66
CA PHE A 49 -9.90 4.24 -5.85
C PHE A 49 -11.05 3.28 -5.58
N SER A 50 -12.28 3.78 -5.56
CA SER A 50 -13.48 2.96 -5.31
C SER A 50 -13.74 1.89 -6.38
N ASN A 51 -13.26 2.13 -7.61
CA ASN A 51 -13.34 1.22 -8.76
C ASN A 51 -12.06 0.40 -9.00
N PHE A 52 -11.18 0.32 -8.00
CA PHE A 52 -9.95 -0.46 -8.08
C PHE A 52 -10.25 -1.96 -8.28
N SER A 53 -9.52 -2.60 -9.19
CA SER A 53 -9.59 -4.04 -9.42
C SER A 53 -8.22 -4.70 -9.43
N LYS A 54 -7.28 -4.17 -10.22
CA LYS A 54 -5.94 -4.75 -10.39
C LYS A 54 -4.85 -3.69 -10.30
N LYS A 55 -3.63 -4.15 -10.01
CA LYS A 55 -2.43 -3.28 -9.97
C LYS A 55 -1.23 -3.96 -10.61
N ASN A 56 -0.33 -3.15 -11.18
CA ASN A 56 1.02 -3.55 -11.52
C ASN A 56 2.02 -2.80 -10.64
N VAL A 57 3.05 -3.50 -10.20
CA VAL A 57 4.18 -2.87 -9.51
C VAL A 57 5.07 -2.21 -10.56
N ALA A 58 5.32 -0.91 -10.40
CA ALA A 58 6.21 -0.16 -11.27
C ALA A 58 7.61 -0.03 -10.65
N THR A 59 8.61 0.12 -11.49
CA THR A 59 9.97 0.37 -11.04
C THR A 59 10.08 1.78 -10.48
N VAL A 60 10.63 1.90 -9.26
CA VAL A 60 10.94 3.19 -8.65
C VAL A 60 12.31 3.65 -9.13
N LYS A 61 12.38 4.80 -9.78
CA LYS A 61 13.62 5.42 -10.22
C LYS A 61 14.45 5.89 -9.03
N ASP A 62 15.77 5.96 -9.15
CA ASP A 62 16.67 6.37 -8.06
C ASP A 62 16.36 7.77 -7.51
N GLU A 63 15.92 8.69 -8.37
CA GLU A 63 15.49 10.03 -7.96
C GLU A 63 14.28 9.99 -7.01
N LEU A 64 13.29 9.15 -7.32
CA LEU A 64 12.12 8.94 -6.47
C LEU A 64 12.48 8.25 -5.16
N ALA A 65 13.33 7.23 -5.22
CA ALA A 65 13.82 6.54 -4.02
C ALA A 65 14.55 7.51 -3.08
N SER A 66 15.33 8.44 -3.63
CA SER A 66 16.02 9.50 -2.88
C SER A 66 15.05 10.50 -2.23
N ALA A 67 13.87 10.70 -2.81
CA ALA A 67 12.79 11.51 -2.25
C ALA A 67 11.94 10.77 -1.21
N GLY A 68 12.24 9.49 -0.94
CA GLY A 68 11.56 8.66 0.05
C GLY A 68 10.40 7.84 -0.51
N ILE A 69 10.27 7.70 -1.82
CA ILE A 69 9.30 6.80 -2.45
C ILE A 69 9.86 5.37 -2.41
N THR A 70 9.12 4.45 -1.79
CA THR A 70 9.53 3.05 -1.60
C THR A 70 8.91 2.11 -2.63
N GLN A 71 7.66 2.38 -3.00
CA GLN A 71 6.94 1.58 -3.99
C GLN A 71 6.02 2.47 -4.85
N LYS A 72 5.74 2.00 -6.06
CA LYS A 72 4.86 2.64 -7.03
C LYS A 72 3.97 1.60 -7.67
N PHE A 73 2.68 1.90 -7.78
CA PHE A 73 1.68 0.99 -8.30
C PHE A 73 0.81 1.70 -9.33
N TYR A 74 0.70 1.10 -10.51
CA TYR A 74 -0.32 1.47 -11.49
C TYR A 74 -1.62 0.75 -11.15
N CYS A 75 -2.71 1.46 -11.05
CA CYS A 75 -4.02 0.95 -10.67
C CYS A 75 -4.96 0.91 -11.87
N PHE A 76 -5.74 -0.17 -11.95
CA PHE A 76 -6.64 -0.46 -13.05
C PHE A 76 -8.02 -0.88 -12.53
N ASP A 77 -9.06 -0.56 -13.30
CA ASP A 77 -10.43 -1.02 -13.06
C ASP A 77 -10.67 -2.45 -13.57
N GLU A 78 -11.90 -2.94 -13.47
CA GLU A 78 -12.31 -4.26 -13.97
C GLU A 78 -12.12 -4.43 -15.50
N SER A 79 -12.17 -3.33 -16.23
CA SER A 79 -11.96 -3.28 -17.69
C SER A 79 -10.49 -3.19 -18.07
N LEU A 80 -9.57 -3.28 -17.09
CA LEU A 80 -8.13 -3.07 -17.25
C LEU A 80 -7.77 -1.67 -17.78
N THR A 81 -8.63 -0.70 -17.54
CA THR A 81 -8.38 0.71 -17.85
C THR A 81 -7.56 1.32 -16.71
N PHE A 82 -6.51 2.08 -17.05
CA PHE A 82 -5.72 2.80 -16.07
C PHE A 82 -6.55 3.88 -15.37
N ILE A 83 -6.61 3.82 -14.03
CA ILE A 83 -7.38 4.76 -13.20
C ILE A 83 -6.51 5.71 -12.39
N GLY A 84 -5.23 5.39 -12.24
CA GLY A 84 -4.28 6.25 -11.54
C GLY A 84 -3.08 5.50 -10.98
N THR A 85 -2.22 6.24 -10.29
CA THR A 85 -0.99 5.72 -9.68
C THR A 85 -1.03 5.94 -8.18
N VAL A 86 -0.62 4.91 -7.41
CA VAL A 86 -0.42 4.99 -5.96
C VAL A 86 1.07 4.90 -5.66
N TYR A 87 1.56 5.80 -4.85
CA TYR A 87 2.93 5.80 -4.35
C TYR A 87 2.93 5.47 -2.85
N GLU A 88 3.79 4.55 -2.43
CA GLU A 88 4.12 4.34 -1.03
C GLU A 88 5.38 5.11 -0.69
N CYS A 89 5.30 5.94 0.34
CA CYS A 89 6.36 6.83 0.76
C CYS A 89 6.80 6.53 2.20
N SER A 90 8.10 6.68 2.45
CA SER A 90 8.70 6.59 3.78
C SER A 90 9.71 7.71 3.93
N VAL A 91 9.38 8.76 4.67
CA VAL A 91 10.21 9.94 4.82
C VAL A 91 10.64 10.14 6.27
N VAL A 92 11.81 10.74 6.45
CA VAL A 92 12.36 11.02 7.78
C VAL A 92 11.88 12.40 8.23
N GLY A 93 11.00 12.41 9.23
CA GLY A 93 10.54 13.62 9.89
C GLY A 93 11.40 14.02 11.09
N TYR A 94 10.83 14.85 11.97
CA TYR A 94 11.49 15.31 13.19
C TYR A 94 11.80 14.16 14.17
N ALA A 95 10.94 13.15 14.26
CA ALA A 95 11.13 11.99 15.13
C ALA A 95 12.32 11.08 14.71
N GLY A 96 12.90 11.31 13.53
CA GLY A 96 14.12 10.69 13.09
C GLY A 96 13.94 9.37 12.33
N LYS A 97 15.06 8.74 11.97
CA LYS A 97 15.09 7.55 11.08
C LYS A 97 14.46 6.30 11.67
N SER A 98 14.42 6.19 13.00
CA SER A 98 13.85 4.99 13.66
C SER A 98 12.33 4.92 13.60
N THR A 99 11.68 6.05 13.36
CA THR A 99 10.22 6.15 13.27
C THR A 99 9.81 7.01 12.07
N PRO A 100 10.08 6.55 10.84
CA PRO A 100 9.76 7.33 9.64
C PRO A 100 8.25 7.54 9.50
N ILE A 101 7.88 8.62 8.84
CA ILE A 101 6.51 8.88 8.43
C ILE A 101 6.25 8.04 7.19
N ARG A 102 5.33 7.08 7.28
CA ARG A 102 4.92 6.23 6.16
C ARG A 102 3.50 6.57 5.75
N PHE A 103 3.31 6.77 4.47
CA PHE A 103 2.02 7.11 3.89
C PHE A 103 1.92 6.62 2.46
N THR A 104 0.69 6.54 1.95
CA THR A 104 0.42 6.38 0.54
C THR A 104 -0.29 7.61 0.00
N VAL A 105 0.03 7.97 -1.22
CA VAL A 105 -0.63 9.05 -1.95
C VAL A 105 -0.97 8.58 -3.35
N SER A 106 -2.17 8.90 -3.81
CA SER A 106 -2.62 8.57 -5.16
C SER A 106 -2.82 9.81 -6.01
N PHE A 107 -2.65 9.61 -7.32
CA PHE A 107 -2.87 10.61 -8.35
C PHE A 107 -3.80 10.04 -9.41
N ALA A 108 -4.76 10.87 -9.85
CA ALA A 108 -5.70 10.55 -10.92
C ALA A 108 -6.07 11.84 -11.68
N ASN A 109 -6.35 11.72 -12.97
CA ASN A 109 -6.82 12.86 -13.79
C ASN A 109 -5.91 14.10 -13.74
N GLY A 110 -4.60 13.91 -13.62
CA GLY A 110 -3.64 15.01 -13.58
C GLY A 110 -3.50 15.69 -12.19
N ALA A 111 -4.13 15.16 -11.15
CA ALA A 111 -4.18 15.76 -9.82
C ALA A 111 -3.99 14.71 -8.71
N PRO A 112 -3.60 15.13 -7.49
CA PRO A 112 -3.65 14.25 -6.33
C PRO A 112 -5.10 13.87 -6.05
N ASN A 113 -5.30 12.62 -5.67
CA ASN A 113 -6.63 12.07 -5.44
C ASN A 113 -6.88 11.80 -3.94
N HIS A 114 -5.99 11.05 -3.32
CA HIS A 114 -6.17 10.65 -1.92
C HIS A 114 -4.85 10.44 -1.18
N TYR A 115 -4.85 10.72 0.12
CA TYR A 115 -3.73 10.54 1.03
C TYR A 115 -4.13 9.66 2.21
N VAL A 116 -3.36 8.60 2.47
CA VAL A 116 -3.57 7.68 3.60
C VAL A 116 -2.29 7.58 4.41
N GLU A 117 -2.37 7.89 5.70
CA GLU A 117 -1.28 7.69 6.66
C GLU A 117 -1.21 6.22 7.08
N LEU A 118 -0.03 5.60 6.95
CA LEU A 118 0.22 4.23 7.38
C LEU A 118 0.83 4.18 8.79
N SER A 119 1.82 5.03 9.06
CA SER A 119 2.43 5.16 10.37
C SER A 119 3.12 6.49 10.54
N ASN A 120 3.09 7.03 11.75
CA ASN A 120 3.67 8.32 12.08
C ASN A 120 4.16 8.32 13.54
N GLY A 121 5.48 8.42 13.73
CA GLY A 121 6.11 8.52 15.06
C GLY A 121 6.24 9.96 15.59
N GLU A 122 5.67 10.94 14.88
CA GLU A 122 5.75 12.35 15.22
C GLU A 122 4.98 12.69 16.52
N SER A 123 5.34 13.81 17.13
CA SER A 123 4.61 14.36 18.28
C SER A 123 3.19 14.80 17.89
N ALA A 124 2.34 15.08 18.88
CA ALA A 124 0.97 15.55 18.68
C ALA A 124 0.88 16.80 17.75
N GLN A 125 1.90 17.66 17.75
CA GLN A 125 1.96 18.80 16.83
C GLN A 125 2.35 18.42 15.39
N GLY A 126 3.24 17.44 15.22
CA GLY A 126 3.57 16.87 13.91
C GLY A 126 2.35 16.22 13.26
N LYS A 127 1.49 15.58 14.06
CA LYS A 127 0.24 14.97 13.57
C LYS A 127 -0.79 15.97 13.06
N LYS A 128 -0.89 17.16 13.66
CA LYS A 128 -1.79 18.22 13.18
C LYS A 128 -1.45 18.70 11.77
N PHE A 129 -0.17 18.72 11.44
CA PHE A 129 0.27 19.03 10.09
C PHE A 129 -0.19 17.95 9.10
N MET A 130 -0.13 16.66 9.47
CA MET A 130 -0.57 15.56 8.63
C MET A 130 -2.07 15.61 8.33
N ASP A 131 -2.90 16.02 9.30
CA ASP A 131 -4.34 16.21 9.10
C ASP A 131 -4.60 17.27 8.03
N TRP A 132 -3.90 18.39 8.10
CA TRP A 132 -4.02 19.45 7.11
C TRP A 132 -3.55 19.02 5.71
N LEU A 133 -2.41 18.31 5.59
CA LEU A 133 -1.94 17.77 4.32
C LEU A 133 -2.96 16.80 3.72
N LYS A 134 -3.56 15.96 4.55
CA LYS A 134 -4.62 15.03 4.16
C LYS A 134 -5.82 15.77 3.57
N GLU A 135 -6.26 16.86 4.19
CA GLU A 135 -7.35 17.70 3.68
C GLU A 135 -7.00 18.32 2.32
N ASP A 136 -5.80 18.83 2.15
CA ASP A 136 -5.37 19.46 0.91
C ASP A 136 -5.21 18.45 -0.24
N VAL A 137 -4.61 17.30 0.00
CA VAL A 137 -4.47 16.24 -1.02
C VAL A 137 -5.84 15.68 -1.41
N ASN A 138 -6.68 15.34 -0.43
CA ASN A 138 -8.02 14.80 -0.70
C ASN A 138 -8.96 15.85 -1.34
N GLY A 139 -8.67 17.13 -1.14
CA GLY A 139 -9.34 18.24 -1.80
C GLY A 139 -8.80 18.60 -3.18
N ASN A 140 -7.82 17.84 -3.71
CA ASN A 140 -7.12 18.11 -4.98
C ASN A 140 -6.45 19.50 -5.03
N ARG A 141 -5.95 20.01 -3.90
CA ARG A 141 -5.37 21.36 -3.77
C ARG A 141 -3.86 21.33 -3.65
N LEU A 142 -3.17 20.67 -4.59
CA LEU A 142 -1.69 20.66 -4.63
C LEU A 142 -1.07 22.05 -4.76
N SER A 143 -1.74 23.01 -5.38
CA SER A 143 -1.25 24.37 -5.50
C SER A 143 -0.99 25.05 -4.14
N ASN A 144 -1.69 24.64 -3.10
CA ASN A 144 -1.49 25.16 -1.75
C ASN A 144 -0.28 24.54 -1.03
N LEU A 145 0.23 23.38 -1.50
CA LEU A 145 1.47 22.78 -1.01
C LEU A 145 2.70 23.62 -1.42
N GLU A 146 2.60 24.40 -2.48
CA GLU A 146 3.68 25.27 -2.96
C GLU A 146 3.92 26.50 -2.07
N GLU A 147 2.88 26.99 -1.41
CA GLU A 147 2.93 28.25 -0.64
C GLU A 147 3.45 28.11 0.80
N GLY A 148 3.91 26.91 1.21
CA GLY A 148 4.67 26.72 2.45
C GLY A 148 3.98 27.23 3.70
N LYS A 149 2.74 26.86 3.94
CA LYS A 149 2.11 27.02 5.26
C LYS A 149 2.91 26.23 6.29
N THR A 150 3.90 26.87 6.91
CA THR A 150 4.65 26.28 8.01
C THR A 150 3.75 26.21 9.24
N VAL A 151 3.34 25.03 9.63
CA VAL A 151 2.75 24.80 10.95
C VAL A 151 3.89 24.91 11.96
N SER A 152 3.81 25.90 12.85
CA SER A 152 4.81 26.12 13.89
C SER A 152 5.06 24.84 14.68
N GLY A 153 6.31 24.35 14.68
CA GLY A 153 6.75 23.16 15.41
C GLY A 153 6.81 21.86 14.58
N SER A 154 6.41 21.85 13.31
CA SER A 154 6.46 20.64 12.45
C SER A 154 7.07 20.88 11.05
N SER A 155 7.83 21.94 10.88
CA SER A 155 8.39 22.33 9.57
C SER A 155 9.35 21.30 8.95
N ILE A 156 10.03 20.48 9.75
CA ILE A 156 10.94 19.45 9.25
C ILE A 156 10.11 18.30 8.63
N SER A 157 9.14 17.78 9.36
CA SER A 157 8.25 16.70 8.92
C SER A 157 7.41 17.15 7.73
N TYR A 158 6.93 18.40 7.75
CA TYR A 158 6.24 19.02 6.62
C TYR A 158 7.08 19.00 5.34
N LYS A 159 8.29 19.56 5.39
CA LYS A 159 9.16 19.62 4.20
C LYS A 159 9.50 18.24 3.64
N ALA A 160 9.66 17.24 4.52
CA ALA A 160 9.95 15.89 4.09
C ALA A 160 8.77 15.27 3.32
N VAL A 161 7.55 15.41 3.85
CA VAL A 161 6.34 14.88 3.20
C VAL A 161 6.00 15.68 1.94
N ASP A 162 6.03 17.00 1.99
CA ASP A 162 5.80 17.89 0.84
C ASP A 162 6.77 17.58 -0.32
N GLY A 163 8.05 17.40 -0.01
CA GLY A 163 9.06 17.02 -1.00
C GLY A 163 8.75 15.68 -1.67
N ALA A 164 8.34 14.68 -0.92
CA ALA A 164 7.94 13.37 -1.48
C ALA A 164 6.68 13.48 -2.34
N VAL A 165 5.64 14.19 -1.88
CA VAL A 165 4.40 14.39 -2.65
C VAL A 165 4.67 15.14 -3.96
N LYS A 166 5.52 16.17 -3.94
CA LYS A 166 5.92 16.90 -5.15
C LYS A 166 6.68 16.01 -6.13
N ALA A 167 7.59 15.17 -5.64
CA ALA A 167 8.29 14.20 -6.47
C ALA A 167 7.34 13.19 -7.12
N CYS A 168 6.37 12.66 -6.35
CA CYS A 168 5.32 11.80 -6.89
C CYS A 168 4.48 12.51 -7.96
N SER A 169 4.10 13.76 -7.72
CA SER A 169 3.32 14.57 -8.67
C SER A 169 4.07 14.79 -9.99
N ALA A 170 5.34 15.15 -9.91
CA ALA A 170 6.18 15.37 -11.09
C ALA A 170 6.36 14.09 -11.91
N ASP A 171 6.60 12.96 -11.25
CA ASP A 171 6.71 11.65 -11.91
C ASP A 171 5.39 11.22 -12.56
N TYR A 172 4.27 11.38 -11.85
CA TYR A 172 2.95 11.06 -12.39
C TYR A 172 2.60 11.89 -13.62
N LEU A 173 2.85 13.20 -13.59
CA LEU A 173 2.58 14.08 -14.74
C LEU A 173 3.45 13.74 -15.95
N ALA A 174 4.71 13.36 -15.74
CA ALA A 174 5.60 12.91 -16.81
C ALA A 174 5.13 11.59 -17.46
N GLU A 175 4.45 10.73 -16.71
CA GLU A 175 3.93 9.46 -17.21
C GLU A 175 2.58 9.57 -17.94
N LEU A 176 1.82 10.65 -17.73
CA LEU A 176 0.58 10.86 -18.48
C LEU A 176 0.78 10.97 -20.00
N GLU A 177 1.99 11.27 -20.45
CA GLU A 177 2.36 11.24 -21.88
C GLU A 177 2.36 9.81 -22.45
N ASN A 178 2.60 8.79 -21.60
CA ASN A 178 2.62 7.37 -21.96
C ASN A 178 1.81 6.57 -20.93
N VAL A 179 0.50 6.62 -21.05
CA VAL A 179 -0.42 5.98 -20.11
C VAL A 179 -0.08 4.49 -19.93
N PRO A 180 0.15 4.01 -18.69
CA PRO A 180 0.48 2.62 -18.44
C PRO A 180 -0.62 1.65 -18.88
N THR A 181 -0.23 0.52 -19.44
CA THR A 181 -1.11 -0.59 -19.78
C THR A 181 -0.95 -1.71 -18.77
N PHE A 182 -2.04 -2.45 -18.51
CA PHE A 182 -1.98 -3.60 -17.62
C PHE A 182 -1.12 -4.71 -18.23
N VAL A 183 -0.20 -5.23 -17.45
CA VAL A 183 0.63 -6.40 -17.80
C VAL A 183 0.30 -7.52 -16.81
N GLU A 184 -0.14 -8.64 -17.34
CA GLU A 184 -0.38 -9.83 -16.52
C GLU A 184 0.99 -10.38 -16.08
N ASN A 185 1.28 -10.33 -14.79
CA ASN A 185 2.48 -10.96 -14.25
C ASN A 185 2.21 -12.46 -14.13
N GLU A 186 3.00 -13.26 -14.84
CA GLU A 186 3.03 -14.71 -14.75
C GLU A 186 3.45 -15.21 -13.36
#